data_82ef3f2dd02f873f86e2a17c0b23f7d6
#
_entry.id   82ef3f2dd02f873f86e2a17c0b23f7d6
#
_cell.length_a   1.000
_cell.length_b   1.000
_cell.length_c   1.000
_cell.angle_alpha   90.00
_cell.angle_beta   90.00
_cell.angle_gamma   90.00
#
_symmetry.space_group_name_H-M   'P 1'
#
loop_
_entity.id
_entity.type
_entity.pdbx_description
1 polymer ?
#
loop_
_entity_poly.entity_id
_entity_poly.type
_entity_poly.pdbx_seq_one_letter_code
_entity_poly.pdbx_strand_id
1 'polypeptide(L)'
;MKTMNMISRRSFLKVAMAAATVSALGLTGCGSSASGTASGTASSAAASSAAASEAGQTFKVGIVNYVDHASLNQIVESVESRLDEVAKEKGVTFDYADYYANAQADQTNLNQIGADLVADGVDVIVAVATPTAATMLAAVEDTDIPVVYSAVTDPAAAGFDTEPNITGTSDALNTDAIMNLILAVNPDIDTIGLLYDLSLIHISEPTRPERI
;
A
#
# COMPACT_ATOMS: atom_id res chain seq x y z
N MET A 1 0.08 22.32 26.65
CA MET A 1 1.50 22.16 26.31
C MET A 1 1.83 20.70 26.46
N LYS A 2 1.82 19.93 25.37
CA LYS A 2 2.14 18.51 25.35
C LYS A 2 3.46 18.41 24.56
N THR A 3 4.49 17.93 25.23
CA THR A 3 5.86 17.84 24.76
C THR A 3 5.97 16.84 23.60
N MET A 4 6.48 17.33 22.47
CA MET A 4 6.87 16.51 21.33
C MET A 4 7.99 15.55 21.77
N ASN A 5 7.74 14.26 21.64
CA ASN A 5 8.75 13.23 21.82
C ASN A 5 9.61 13.17 20.55
N MET A 6 10.78 13.79 20.61
CA MET A 6 11.82 13.61 19.62
C MET A 6 12.38 12.19 19.74
N ILE A 7 12.26 11.41 18.70
CA ILE A 7 12.89 10.10 18.59
C ILE A 7 14.41 10.30 18.60
N SER A 8 15.02 9.78 19.65
CA SER A 8 16.45 9.91 19.91
C SER A 8 17.26 8.97 19.01
N ARG A 9 18.18 9.56 18.22
CA ARG A 9 19.15 8.88 17.34
C ARG A 9 20.15 7.94 18.03
N ARG A 10 19.85 7.41 19.21
CA ARG A 10 20.79 6.63 20.03
C ARG A 10 20.50 5.13 20.13
N SER A 11 19.53 4.58 19.40
CA SER A 11 19.23 3.13 19.44
C SER A 11 19.92 2.33 18.32
N PHE A 12 20.65 2.95 17.41
CA PHE A 12 21.26 2.28 16.25
C PHE A 12 22.64 1.63 16.50
N LEU A 13 23.08 1.51 17.76
CA LEU A 13 24.42 0.95 17.99
C LEU A 13 24.42 -0.13 19.06
N LYS A 14 23.78 -1.25 18.83
CA LYS A 14 24.05 -2.50 19.54
C LYS A 14 23.39 -3.67 18.83
N VAL A 15 24.02 -4.26 17.83
CA VAL A 15 24.20 -5.70 17.61
C VAL A 15 25.25 -5.87 16.52
N ALA A 16 26.48 -5.96 16.93
CA ALA A 16 27.52 -6.62 16.16
C ALA A 16 28.22 -7.58 17.13
N MET A 17 28.46 -8.80 16.68
CA MET A 17 29.26 -9.88 17.25
C MET A 17 28.53 -11.03 17.90
N ALA A 18 28.53 -12.15 17.15
CA ALA A 18 29.03 -13.49 17.55
C ALA A 18 28.75 -14.43 16.38
N ALA A 19 29.74 -14.75 15.61
CA ALA A 19 30.76 -15.80 15.74
C ALA A 19 30.31 -17.14 15.13
N ALA A 20 31.07 -17.51 14.12
CA ALA A 20 31.11 -18.75 13.39
C ALA A 20 31.27 -20.01 14.25
N THR A 21 30.66 -21.13 13.82
CA THR A 21 31.27 -22.45 13.94
C THR A 21 30.89 -23.34 12.75
N VAL A 22 31.93 -23.81 12.14
CA VAL A 22 32.08 -24.81 11.10
C VAL A 22 31.69 -26.20 11.64
N SER A 23 31.03 -27.02 10.84
CA SER A 23 31.21 -28.46 10.85
C SER A 23 30.94 -29.05 9.46
N ALA A 24 32.01 -29.44 8.84
CA ALA A 24 32.06 -30.32 7.67
C ALA A 24 31.88 -31.79 8.10
N LEU A 25 31.38 -32.58 7.20
CA LEU A 25 31.68 -34.02 6.94
C LEU A 25 30.40 -34.70 6.43
N GLY A 26 30.42 -35.22 5.25
CA GLY A 26 30.55 -36.55 4.81
C GLY A 26 30.23 -36.79 3.34
N LEU A 27 31.25 -37.07 2.59
CA LEU A 27 31.18 -37.70 1.26
C LEU A 27 30.69 -39.13 1.42
N THR A 28 29.89 -39.61 0.46
CA THR A 28 30.16 -40.81 -0.35
C THR A 28 28.92 -41.22 -1.13
N GLY A 29 29.12 -41.52 -2.41
CA GLY A 29 28.41 -42.54 -3.12
C GLY A 29 28.24 -42.30 -4.61
N CYS A 30 29.21 -42.80 -5.38
CA CYS A 30 29.24 -42.99 -6.83
C CYS A 30 28.17 -43.99 -7.30
N GLY A 31 27.61 -43.83 -8.52
CA GLY A 31 26.83 -44.88 -9.18
C GLY A 31 26.15 -44.46 -10.48
N SER A 32 26.87 -44.53 -11.58
CA SER A 32 26.64 -44.92 -12.99
C SER A 32 25.28 -44.88 -13.64
N SER A 33 25.25 -44.15 -14.76
CA SER A 33 24.74 -44.46 -16.12
C SER A 33 23.43 -45.19 -16.35
N ALA A 34 22.49 -44.51 -17.08
CA ALA A 34 21.92 -45.03 -18.32
C ALA A 34 21.07 -43.94 -19.02
N SER A 35 21.32 -43.83 -20.33
CA SER A 35 20.59 -43.03 -21.29
C SER A 35 19.13 -43.49 -21.45
N GLY A 36 18.22 -42.54 -21.66
CA GLY A 36 16.86 -42.80 -22.06
C GLY A 36 16.18 -41.50 -22.55
N THR A 37 16.21 -41.36 -23.88
CA THR A 37 15.47 -40.35 -24.63
C THR A 37 13.97 -40.60 -24.49
N ALA A 38 13.20 -39.63 -24.01
CA ALA A 38 11.76 -39.54 -24.26
C ALA A 38 11.30 -38.10 -24.22
N SER A 39 10.87 -37.63 -25.38
CA SER A 39 10.10 -36.43 -25.65
C SER A 39 8.79 -36.52 -24.90
N GLY A 40 8.45 -35.46 -24.15
CA GLY A 40 7.18 -35.38 -23.43
C GLY A 40 6.84 -33.92 -23.06
N THR A 41 6.00 -33.34 -23.90
CA THR A 41 5.06 -32.27 -23.71
C THR A 41 5.17 -31.45 -22.40
N ALA A 42 5.58 -30.18 -22.56
CA ALA A 42 5.48 -29.17 -21.52
C ALA A 42 4.02 -28.89 -21.24
N SER A 43 3.51 -29.45 -20.16
CA SER A 43 2.27 -29.00 -19.52
C SER A 43 2.67 -27.89 -18.55
N SER A 44 2.23 -26.68 -18.84
CA SER A 44 2.30 -25.55 -17.93
C SER A 44 1.45 -25.85 -16.70
N ALA A 45 2.08 -26.43 -15.69
CA ALA A 45 1.53 -26.43 -14.35
C ALA A 45 1.65 -25.01 -13.80
N ALA A 46 0.54 -24.28 -13.81
CA ALA A 46 0.38 -23.12 -12.96
C ALA A 46 0.76 -23.55 -11.54
N ALA A 47 1.82 -22.96 -11.04
CA ALA A 47 2.24 -23.13 -9.66
C ALA A 47 1.14 -22.56 -8.76
N SER A 48 0.24 -23.42 -8.32
CA SER A 48 -0.51 -23.23 -7.09
C SER A 48 0.54 -23.33 -5.99
N SER A 49 1.17 -22.21 -5.71
CA SER A 49 2.10 -22.06 -4.61
C SER A 49 1.34 -22.31 -3.32
N ALA A 50 1.68 -23.39 -2.68
CA ALA A 50 1.19 -23.91 -1.45
C ALA A 50 1.02 -22.79 -0.41
N ALA A 51 -0.15 -22.70 0.20
CA ALA A 51 -0.34 -22.15 1.53
C ALA A 51 0.42 -23.07 2.52
N ALA A 52 1.74 -22.91 2.55
CA ALA A 52 2.55 -23.45 3.63
C ALA A 52 2.29 -22.60 4.87
N SER A 53 1.95 -23.23 5.95
CA SER A 53 1.71 -22.74 7.29
C SER A 53 2.57 -21.51 7.63
N GLU A 54 2.02 -20.32 7.45
CA GLU A 54 2.64 -19.02 7.80
C GLU A 54 2.44 -18.69 9.28
N ALA A 55 1.97 -19.64 10.08
CA ALA A 55 1.77 -19.45 11.51
C ALA A 55 3.07 -19.04 12.22
N GLY A 56 3.04 -17.82 12.80
CA GLY A 56 4.19 -17.22 13.47
C GLY A 56 5.05 -16.29 12.60
N GLN A 57 4.69 -16.06 11.34
CA GLN A 57 5.38 -15.09 10.49
C GLN A 57 4.94 -13.65 10.83
N THR A 58 5.90 -12.73 10.80
CA THR A 58 5.64 -11.29 10.99
C THR A 58 5.77 -10.58 9.64
N PHE A 59 4.74 -9.80 9.29
CA PHE A 59 4.70 -8.96 8.12
C PHE A 59 4.75 -7.49 8.52
N LYS A 60 5.59 -6.71 7.86
CA LYS A 60 5.70 -5.27 8.02
C LYS A 60 4.70 -4.56 7.13
N VAL A 61 3.78 -3.81 7.68
CA VAL A 61 2.72 -3.11 6.95
C VAL A 61 2.90 -1.61 7.10
N GLY A 62 3.34 -0.94 6.04
CA GLY A 62 3.35 0.53 6.01
C GLY A 62 1.93 1.07 5.91
N ILE A 63 1.51 1.94 6.80
CA ILE A 63 0.22 2.64 6.70
C ILE A 63 0.49 4.13 6.60
N VAL A 64 0.13 4.73 5.46
CA VAL A 64 0.39 6.14 5.19
C VAL A 64 -0.91 6.91 5.05
N ASN A 65 -1.13 7.84 5.99
CA ASN A 65 -2.26 8.76 5.96
C ASN A 65 -1.84 10.11 5.36
N TYR A 66 -2.69 10.68 4.50
CA TYR A 66 -2.39 11.98 3.87
C TYR A 66 -2.39 13.12 4.87
N VAL A 67 -3.42 13.21 5.70
CA VAL A 67 -3.63 14.31 6.64
C VAL A 67 -4.47 13.85 7.83
N ASP A 68 -4.32 14.52 8.95
CA ASP A 68 -5.18 14.30 10.11
C ASP A 68 -6.59 14.85 9.84
N HIS A 69 -7.47 13.96 9.42
CA HIS A 69 -8.87 14.23 9.14
C HIS A 69 -9.74 13.09 9.65
N ALA A 70 -10.87 13.39 10.27
CA ALA A 70 -11.72 12.41 10.94
C ALA A 70 -12.08 11.20 10.07
N SER A 71 -12.45 11.43 8.80
CA SER A 71 -12.81 10.35 7.87
C SER A 71 -11.62 9.47 7.48
N LEU A 72 -10.44 10.07 7.25
CA LEU A 72 -9.23 9.33 6.89
C LEU A 72 -8.70 8.56 8.09
N ASN A 73 -8.74 9.14 9.28
CA ASN A 73 -8.35 8.46 10.52
C ASN A 73 -9.25 7.24 10.79
N GLN A 74 -10.56 7.36 10.53
CA GLN A 74 -11.48 6.23 10.66
C GLN A 74 -11.15 5.08 9.69
N ILE A 75 -10.66 5.40 8.48
CA ILE A 75 -10.18 4.38 7.54
C ILE A 75 -8.94 3.68 8.10
N VAL A 76 -7.96 4.44 8.60
CA VAL A 76 -6.76 3.89 9.23
C VAL A 76 -7.13 2.96 10.38
N GLU A 77 -7.95 3.41 11.33
CA GLU A 77 -8.42 2.60 12.46
C GLU A 77 -9.14 1.31 12.02
N SER A 78 -9.91 1.40 10.92
CA SER A 78 -10.61 0.23 10.36
C SER A 78 -9.63 -0.77 9.73
N VAL A 79 -8.57 -0.29 9.06
CA VAL A 79 -7.50 -1.12 8.50
C VAL A 79 -6.74 -1.83 9.64
N GLU A 80 -6.31 -1.10 10.65
CA GLU A 80 -5.60 -1.64 11.82
C GLU A 80 -6.44 -2.72 12.53
N SER A 81 -7.71 -2.42 12.80
CA SER A 81 -8.65 -3.37 13.41
C SER A 81 -8.79 -4.65 12.58
N ARG A 82 -8.87 -4.51 11.24
CA ARG A 82 -8.98 -5.68 10.35
C ARG A 82 -7.69 -6.48 10.27
N LEU A 83 -6.54 -5.82 10.28
CA LEU A 83 -5.24 -6.50 10.37
C LEU A 83 -5.14 -7.34 11.65
N ASP A 84 -5.57 -6.80 12.79
CA ASP A 84 -5.59 -7.52 14.08
C ASP A 84 -6.52 -8.74 14.06
N GLU A 85 -7.67 -8.64 13.40
CA GLU A 85 -8.58 -9.77 13.23
C GLU A 85 -7.96 -10.86 12.37
N VAL A 86 -7.42 -10.48 11.19
CA VAL A 86 -6.76 -11.40 10.27
C VAL A 86 -5.54 -12.05 10.88
N ALA A 87 -4.76 -11.29 11.69
CA ALA A 87 -3.64 -11.82 12.43
C ALA A 87 -4.05 -13.00 13.34
N LYS A 88 -5.14 -12.84 14.06
CA LYS A 88 -5.71 -13.89 14.93
C LYS A 88 -6.24 -15.07 14.11
N GLU A 89 -6.93 -14.80 13.00
CA GLU A 89 -7.49 -15.83 12.12
C GLU A 89 -6.40 -16.69 11.47
N LYS A 90 -5.30 -16.06 11.04
CA LYS A 90 -4.22 -16.69 10.30
C LYS A 90 -3.07 -17.19 11.19
N GLY A 91 -2.97 -16.74 12.43
CA GLY A 91 -1.85 -17.02 13.33
C GLY A 91 -0.56 -16.31 12.91
N VAL A 92 -0.66 -15.15 12.27
CA VAL A 92 0.45 -14.30 11.86
C VAL A 92 0.51 -13.03 12.70
N THR A 93 1.55 -12.23 12.53
CA THR A 93 1.68 -10.90 13.15
C THR A 93 1.80 -9.85 12.04
N PHE A 94 1.04 -8.77 12.13
CA PHE A 94 1.23 -7.58 11.32
C PHE A 94 1.86 -6.48 12.17
N ASP A 95 3.05 -6.06 11.78
CA ASP A 95 3.76 -4.95 12.40
C ASP A 95 3.46 -3.70 11.58
N TYR A 96 2.47 -2.94 12.01
CA TYR A 96 2.06 -1.68 11.38
C TYR A 96 2.33 -0.46 12.29
N ALA A 97 2.46 -0.68 13.61
CA ALA A 97 2.62 0.42 14.55
C ALA A 97 3.94 1.19 14.34
N ASP A 98 5.00 0.47 13.98
CA ASP A 98 6.32 1.06 13.72
C ASP A 98 6.42 1.69 12.31
N TYR A 99 5.46 1.36 11.42
CA TYR A 99 5.44 1.79 10.01
C TYR A 99 4.23 2.67 9.66
N TYR A 100 3.54 3.22 10.68
CA TYR A 100 2.50 4.22 10.47
C TYR A 100 3.11 5.62 10.31
N ALA A 101 2.65 6.36 9.30
CA ALA A 101 3.05 7.72 9.07
C ALA A 101 1.90 8.62 8.58
N ASN A 102 1.95 9.90 8.96
CA ASN A 102 1.03 10.93 8.49
C ASN A 102 1.81 12.03 7.79
N ALA A 103 1.49 12.28 6.53
CA ALA A 103 2.20 13.24 5.69
C ALA A 103 1.85 14.71 5.99
N GLN A 104 0.77 14.97 6.74
CA GLN A 104 0.29 16.31 7.08
C GLN A 104 0.01 17.19 5.85
N ALA A 105 -0.53 16.59 4.79
CA ALA A 105 -0.78 17.22 3.50
C ALA A 105 0.45 17.84 2.83
N ASP A 106 1.65 17.33 3.14
CA ASP A 106 2.93 17.82 2.59
C ASP A 106 3.54 16.78 1.66
N GLN A 107 3.81 17.19 0.41
CA GLN A 107 4.37 16.30 -0.62
C GLN A 107 5.81 15.88 -0.30
N THR A 108 6.59 16.74 0.36
CA THR A 108 7.97 16.42 0.74
C THR A 108 7.98 15.33 1.80
N ASN A 109 7.06 15.43 2.77
CA ASN A 109 6.88 14.40 3.78
C ASN A 109 6.43 13.07 3.14
N LEU A 110 5.50 13.09 2.17
CA LEU A 110 5.07 11.89 1.44
C LEU A 110 6.25 11.19 0.76
N ASN A 111 7.07 11.96 0.04
CA ASN A 111 8.24 11.40 -0.65
C ASN A 111 9.25 10.79 0.34
N GLN A 112 9.46 11.44 1.48
CA GLN A 112 10.36 10.93 2.51
C GLN A 112 9.80 9.66 3.15
N ILE A 113 8.51 9.63 3.49
CA ILE A 113 7.84 8.45 4.05
C ILE A 113 7.95 7.27 3.09
N GLY A 114 7.69 7.49 1.78
CA GLY A 114 7.83 6.44 0.78
C GLY A 114 9.25 5.87 0.72
N ALA A 115 10.27 6.74 0.70
CA ALA A 115 11.66 6.31 0.69
C ALA A 115 12.06 5.55 1.97
N ASP A 116 11.56 5.98 3.13
CA ASP A 116 11.84 5.32 4.42
C ASP A 116 11.20 3.92 4.47
N LEU A 117 9.93 3.77 4.05
CA LEU A 117 9.24 2.48 4.01
C LEU A 117 9.92 1.48 3.05
N VAL A 118 10.36 1.95 1.89
CA VAL A 118 11.13 1.11 0.94
C VAL A 118 12.47 0.70 1.55
N ALA A 119 13.19 1.62 2.21
CA ALA A 119 14.47 1.32 2.85
C ALA A 119 14.33 0.35 4.04
N ASP A 120 13.21 0.42 4.77
CA ASP A 120 12.89 -0.49 5.87
C ASP A 120 12.42 -1.87 5.38
N GLY A 121 12.13 -2.00 4.08
CA GLY A 121 11.71 -3.24 3.45
C GLY A 121 10.37 -3.71 4.00
N VAL A 122 9.34 -2.88 3.91
CA VAL A 122 7.98 -3.29 4.27
C VAL A 122 7.42 -4.28 3.26
N ASP A 123 6.55 -5.19 3.70
CA ASP A 123 5.97 -6.23 2.84
C ASP A 123 4.79 -5.69 2.00
N VAL A 124 4.13 -4.62 2.47
CA VAL A 124 3.00 -3.97 1.79
C VAL A 124 2.84 -2.55 2.29
N ILE A 125 2.35 -1.65 1.44
CA ILE A 125 2.01 -0.27 1.82
C ILE A 125 0.51 -0.05 1.65
N VAL A 126 -0.18 0.37 2.70
CA VAL A 126 -1.56 0.85 2.68
C VAL A 126 -1.53 2.37 2.57
N ALA A 127 -2.01 2.90 1.45
CA ALA A 127 -1.98 4.31 1.13
C ALA A 127 -3.39 4.91 1.20
N VAL A 128 -3.61 5.85 2.11
CA VAL A 128 -4.92 6.48 2.32
C VAL A 128 -4.96 7.84 1.62
N ALA A 129 -5.90 8.02 0.72
CA ALA A 129 -6.12 9.13 -0.21
C ALA A 129 -5.27 9.09 -1.50
N THR A 130 -5.79 9.72 -2.56
CA THR A 130 -5.19 9.71 -3.90
C THR A 130 -3.75 10.22 -3.95
N PRO A 131 -3.36 11.35 -3.32
CA PRO A 131 -1.99 11.83 -3.36
C PRO A 131 -1.00 10.85 -2.71
N THR A 132 -1.43 10.21 -1.62
CA THR A 132 -0.62 9.20 -0.93
C THR A 132 -0.41 7.98 -1.82
N ALA A 133 -1.48 7.47 -2.44
CA ALA A 133 -1.41 6.30 -3.31
C ALA A 133 -0.49 6.55 -4.52
N ALA A 134 -0.59 7.71 -5.16
CA ALA A 134 0.27 8.08 -6.28
C ALA A 134 1.75 8.19 -5.88
N THR A 135 2.02 8.78 -4.71
CA THR A 135 3.40 8.93 -4.23
C THR A 135 4.00 7.60 -3.79
N MET A 136 3.22 6.76 -3.09
CA MET A 136 3.69 5.42 -2.68
C MET A 136 3.94 4.52 -3.90
N LEU A 137 3.06 4.56 -4.92
CA LEU A 137 3.28 3.84 -6.17
C LEU A 137 4.59 4.25 -6.84
N ALA A 138 4.88 5.55 -6.93
CA ALA A 138 6.13 6.04 -7.48
C ALA A 138 7.36 5.63 -6.62
N ALA A 139 7.21 5.59 -5.30
CA ALA A 139 8.30 5.19 -4.41
C ALA A 139 8.68 3.71 -4.56
N VAL A 140 7.73 2.84 -4.93
CA VAL A 140 7.95 1.39 -5.07
C VAL A 140 8.20 0.95 -6.51
N GLU A 141 8.37 1.86 -7.47
CA GLU A 141 8.49 1.58 -8.91
C GLU A 141 9.57 0.52 -9.22
N ASP A 142 10.70 0.57 -8.52
CA ASP A 142 11.83 -0.35 -8.68
C ASP A 142 11.81 -1.53 -7.68
N THR A 143 10.66 -1.81 -7.07
CA THR A 143 10.51 -2.86 -6.04
C THR A 143 9.33 -3.77 -6.33
N ASP A 144 9.25 -4.89 -5.60
CA ASP A 144 8.09 -5.78 -5.65
C ASP A 144 7.06 -5.48 -4.52
N ILE A 145 7.19 -4.34 -3.83
CA ILE A 145 6.30 -3.98 -2.72
C ILE A 145 4.93 -3.58 -3.28
N PRO A 146 3.85 -4.30 -2.94
CA PRO A 146 2.52 -3.94 -3.38
C PRO A 146 1.97 -2.74 -2.62
N VAL A 147 1.18 -1.91 -3.31
CA VAL A 147 0.46 -0.79 -2.73
C VAL A 147 -1.04 -1.09 -2.71
N VAL A 148 -1.67 -0.91 -1.56
CA VAL A 148 -3.13 -1.04 -1.40
C VAL A 148 -3.71 0.33 -1.09
N TYR A 149 -4.43 0.91 -2.04
CA TYR A 149 -5.03 2.22 -1.82
C TYR A 149 -6.41 2.15 -1.16
N SER A 150 -6.75 3.19 -0.41
CA SER A 150 -8.08 3.42 0.15
C SER A 150 -8.45 4.89 0.00
N ALA A 151 -9.74 5.20 -0.15
CA ALA A 151 -10.25 6.55 -0.38
C ALA A 151 -9.61 7.22 -1.62
N VAL A 152 -9.57 6.50 -2.73
CA VAL A 152 -9.19 7.03 -4.04
C VAL A 152 -10.43 7.22 -4.88
N THR A 153 -10.73 8.46 -5.26
CA THR A 153 -11.99 8.79 -5.94
C THR A 153 -12.06 8.25 -7.36
N ASP A 154 -10.97 8.36 -8.12
CA ASP A 154 -10.91 7.86 -9.50
C ASP A 154 -9.56 7.18 -9.75
N PRO A 155 -9.47 5.87 -9.51
CA PRO A 155 -8.24 5.10 -9.76
C PRO A 155 -7.83 5.07 -11.23
N ALA A 156 -8.80 5.10 -12.15
CA ALA A 156 -8.52 5.09 -13.59
C ALA A 156 -7.91 6.42 -14.04
N ALA A 157 -8.47 7.55 -13.59
CA ALA A 157 -7.90 8.86 -13.86
C ALA A 157 -6.51 9.05 -13.22
N ALA A 158 -6.25 8.37 -12.10
CA ALA A 158 -4.94 8.33 -11.46
C ALA A 158 -3.95 7.36 -12.15
N GLY A 159 -4.40 6.57 -13.14
CA GLY A 159 -3.57 5.63 -13.88
C GLY A 159 -3.30 4.30 -13.15
N PHE A 160 -3.97 4.02 -12.03
CA PHE A 160 -3.70 2.84 -11.20
C PHE A 160 -4.18 1.53 -11.80
N ASP A 161 -5.14 1.58 -12.73
CA ASP A 161 -5.69 0.41 -13.41
C ASP A 161 -4.72 -0.24 -14.42
N THR A 162 -3.68 0.47 -14.80
CA THR A 162 -2.62 -0.03 -15.69
C THR A 162 -1.39 -0.56 -14.96
N GLU A 163 -1.30 -0.33 -13.65
CA GLU A 163 -0.15 -0.70 -12.84
C GLU A 163 -0.36 -2.04 -12.13
N PRO A 164 0.57 -3.00 -12.24
CA PRO A 164 0.38 -4.36 -11.75
C PRO A 164 0.54 -4.50 -10.22
N ASN A 165 1.23 -3.55 -9.59
CA ASN A 165 1.60 -3.62 -8.18
C ASN A 165 0.73 -2.73 -7.28
N ILE A 166 -0.39 -2.19 -7.79
CA ILE A 166 -1.32 -1.40 -7.00
C ILE A 166 -2.75 -1.92 -7.13
N THR A 167 -3.47 -1.94 -6.03
CA THR A 167 -4.90 -2.29 -5.95
C THR A 167 -5.55 -1.58 -4.77
N GLY A 168 -6.87 -1.61 -4.68
CA GLY A 168 -7.53 -1.01 -3.52
C GLY A 168 -9.02 -0.75 -3.70
N THR A 169 -9.54 0.21 -2.92
CA THR A 169 -10.95 0.58 -2.89
C THR A 169 -11.14 2.03 -3.26
N SER A 170 -12.07 2.27 -4.22
CA SER A 170 -12.49 3.60 -4.62
C SER A 170 -13.62 4.12 -3.72
N ASP A 171 -13.64 5.44 -3.50
CA ASP A 171 -14.72 6.17 -2.87
C ASP A 171 -15.52 7.03 -3.88
N ALA A 172 -15.52 6.62 -5.15
CA ALA A 172 -16.20 7.33 -6.23
C ALA A 172 -17.66 7.64 -5.89
N LEU A 173 -18.03 8.89 -6.04
CA LEU A 173 -19.41 9.37 -5.85
C LEU A 173 -20.22 9.16 -7.13
N ASN A 174 -21.44 8.64 -6.97
CA ASN A 174 -22.39 8.62 -8.06
C ASN A 174 -23.03 10.00 -8.22
N THR A 175 -22.38 10.89 -8.97
CA THR A 175 -22.81 12.26 -9.18
C THR A 175 -24.18 12.36 -9.86
N ASP A 176 -24.50 11.43 -10.76
CA ASP A 176 -25.82 11.39 -11.41
C ASP A 176 -26.93 11.09 -10.40
N ALA A 177 -26.70 10.13 -9.51
CA ALA A 177 -27.66 9.82 -8.45
C ALA A 177 -27.85 10.99 -7.49
N ILE A 178 -26.78 11.70 -7.14
CA ILE A 178 -26.82 12.90 -6.30
C ILE A 178 -27.63 14.01 -6.98
N MET A 179 -27.34 14.29 -8.25
CA MET A 179 -28.08 15.30 -9.02
C MET A 179 -29.56 14.93 -9.18
N ASN A 180 -29.86 13.67 -9.47
CA ASN A 180 -31.24 13.19 -9.54
C ASN A 180 -31.98 13.32 -8.20
N LEU A 181 -31.29 13.08 -7.08
CA LEU A 181 -31.87 13.28 -5.75
C LEU A 181 -32.17 14.77 -5.48
N ILE A 182 -31.25 15.66 -5.82
CA ILE A 182 -31.46 17.12 -5.68
C ILE A 182 -32.67 17.56 -6.48
N LEU A 183 -32.79 17.12 -7.73
CA LEU A 183 -33.93 17.46 -8.61
C LEU A 183 -35.23 16.81 -8.13
N ALA A 184 -35.19 15.62 -7.54
CA ALA A 184 -36.38 14.98 -6.97
C ALA A 184 -36.90 15.71 -5.74
N VAL A 185 -36.04 16.33 -4.93
CA VAL A 185 -36.39 17.11 -3.75
C VAL A 185 -36.84 18.53 -4.12
N ASN A 186 -36.21 19.12 -5.11
CA ASN A 186 -36.52 20.47 -5.59
C ASN A 186 -36.42 20.53 -7.13
N PRO A 187 -37.56 20.23 -7.83
CA PRO A 187 -37.57 20.16 -9.29
C PRO A 187 -37.32 21.52 -9.99
N ASP A 188 -37.58 22.63 -9.30
CA ASP A 188 -37.49 23.98 -9.85
C ASP A 188 -36.13 24.65 -9.56
N ILE A 189 -35.12 23.87 -9.20
CA ILE A 189 -33.78 24.39 -8.90
C ILE A 189 -33.05 24.80 -10.19
N ASP A 190 -32.67 26.07 -10.29
CA ASP A 190 -31.92 26.61 -11.42
C ASP A 190 -30.41 26.75 -11.16
N THR A 191 -30.04 26.78 -9.89
CA THR A 191 -28.67 27.07 -9.49
C THR A 191 -28.23 26.18 -8.32
N ILE A 192 -27.08 25.57 -8.44
CA ILE A 192 -26.44 24.76 -7.39
C ILE A 192 -25.11 25.41 -7.01
N GLY A 193 -24.91 25.65 -5.72
CA GLY A 193 -23.63 26.10 -5.18
C GLY A 193 -22.75 24.91 -4.88
N LEU A 194 -21.51 24.91 -5.38
CA LEU A 194 -20.49 23.92 -5.07
C LEU A 194 -19.47 24.54 -4.10
N LEU A 195 -19.36 23.96 -2.91
CA LEU A 195 -18.31 24.30 -1.96
C LEU A 195 -17.18 23.27 -2.08
N TYR A 196 -15.97 23.74 -2.32
CA TYR A 196 -14.80 22.87 -2.45
C TYR A 196 -13.56 23.53 -1.86
N ASP A 197 -12.58 22.71 -1.48
CA ASP A 197 -11.27 23.18 -1.02
C ASP A 197 -10.33 23.32 -2.22
N LEU A 198 -9.76 24.52 -2.39
CA LEU A 198 -8.83 24.84 -3.49
C LEU A 198 -7.52 24.03 -3.42
N SER A 199 -7.13 23.54 -2.25
CA SER A 199 -5.93 22.74 -2.09
C SER A 199 -6.04 21.37 -2.77
N LEU A 200 -7.25 20.90 -3.00
CA LEU A 200 -7.52 19.59 -3.65
C LEU A 200 -7.69 19.69 -5.18
N ILE A 201 -7.77 20.89 -5.75
CA ILE A 201 -8.06 21.11 -7.18
C ILE A 201 -6.85 20.92 -8.08
N HIS A 202 -5.63 21.03 -7.57
CA HIS A 202 -4.42 20.93 -8.40
C HIS A 202 -4.18 19.56 -9.02
N ILE A 203 -5.03 18.58 -8.71
CA ILE A 203 -4.90 17.19 -9.22
C ILE A 203 -5.77 16.95 -10.47
N SER A 204 -6.71 17.84 -10.80
CA SER A 204 -7.64 17.62 -11.92
C SER A 204 -8.08 18.91 -12.60
N GLU A 205 -7.13 19.74 -13.07
CA GLU A 205 -7.50 20.71 -14.11
C GLU A 205 -7.55 19.99 -15.46
N PRO A 206 -8.74 19.77 -16.05
CA PRO A 206 -8.79 19.48 -17.47
C PRO A 206 -8.27 20.72 -18.18
N THR A 207 -7.17 20.57 -18.91
CA THR A 207 -6.66 21.57 -19.83
C THR A 207 -7.83 22.10 -20.68
N ARG A 208 -8.27 23.30 -20.36
CA ARG A 208 -9.29 24.00 -21.12
C ARG A 208 -8.71 24.24 -22.52
N PRO A 209 -9.30 23.71 -23.60
CA PRO A 209 -8.82 24.02 -24.95
C PRO A 209 -8.97 25.53 -25.14
N GLU A 210 -7.85 26.19 -25.41
CA GLU A 210 -7.86 27.59 -25.83
C GLU A 210 -8.73 27.71 -27.07
N ARG A 211 -9.73 28.59 -27.02
CA ARG A 211 -10.46 28.98 -28.23
C ARG A 211 -9.53 29.81 -29.12
N ILE A 212 -9.25 29.27 -30.27
CA ILE A 212 -8.72 30.01 -31.45
C ILE A 212 -9.84 30.89 -31.98
#